data_1689884ffc908f0d9cc9d897ea4cceba
#
_entry.id   1689884ffc908f0d9cc9d897ea4cceba
#
_cell.length_a   1.000
_cell.length_b   1.000
_cell.length_c   1.000
_cell.angle_alpha   90.00
_cell.angle_beta   90.00
_cell.angle_gamma   90.00
#
_symmetry.space_group_name_H-M   'P 1'
#
loop_
_entity.id
_entity.type
_entity.pdbx_description
1 polymer ?
#
loop_
_entity_poly.entity_id
_entity_poly.type
_entity_poly.pdbx_seq_one_letter_code
_entity_poly.pdbx_strand_id
1 'polypeptide(L)'
;MSEGRGITVLAICGSLRQGSFNKAALRAAIEEKPPGMTIETADIGSIPLYNEDVRALGFPPPVERLRAQIAAADALLFVTPEYNYSMPGVLKNAIDWASRPPDQPFAGKPVAIIGAGAGMAGTARAQYDLRRSCVFLDMHPLNKPEVLIGQAQTKFDASGRLNDDAARGFIRDMLVALEKWTRQIGWKN
;
A
#
# COMPACT_ATOMS: atom_id res chain seq x y z
N MET A 1 -4.33 -30.97 6.38
CA MET A 1 -4.64 -29.69 5.72
C MET A 1 -3.32 -29.24 5.13
N SER A 2 -3.17 -29.20 3.81
CA SER A 2 -1.95 -28.71 3.17
C SER A 2 -1.71 -27.28 3.62
N GLU A 3 -0.57 -26.98 4.23
CA GLU A 3 -0.13 -25.60 4.44
C GLU A 3 -0.13 -24.92 3.08
N GLY A 4 -1.09 -24.02 2.87
CA GLY A 4 -1.18 -23.29 1.63
C GLY A 4 0.10 -22.50 1.39
N ARG A 5 0.54 -22.39 0.15
CA ARG A 5 1.67 -21.52 -0.25
C ARG A 5 1.58 -20.16 0.47
N GLY A 6 2.68 -19.69 1.00
CA GLY A 6 2.79 -18.35 1.56
C GLY A 6 2.42 -17.27 0.53
N ILE A 7 1.94 -16.12 0.98
CA ILE A 7 1.63 -14.98 0.10
C ILE A 7 2.67 -13.88 0.23
N THR A 8 2.97 -13.23 -0.88
CA THR A 8 3.85 -12.06 -0.94
C THR A 8 3.01 -10.81 -1.17
N VAL A 9 3.10 -9.86 -0.24
CA VAL A 9 2.43 -8.55 -0.30
C VAL A 9 3.46 -7.48 -0.62
N LEU A 10 3.24 -6.68 -1.65
CA LEU A 10 4.07 -5.51 -1.92
C LEU A 10 3.48 -4.29 -1.23
N ALA A 11 4.21 -3.72 -0.29
CA ALA A 11 3.83 -2.48 0.39
C ALA A 11 4.39 -1.26 -0.35
N ILE A 12 3.52 -0.28 -0.64
CA ILE A 12 3.86 0.97 -1.31
C ILE A 12 3.51 2.12 -0.35
N CYS A 13 4.55 2.75 0.22
CA CYS A 13 4.37 3.84 1.16
C CYS A 13 4.41 5.20 0.46
N GLY A 14 3.30 5.96 0.55
CA GLY A 14 3.16 7.30 -0.05
C GLY A 14 3.88 8.43 0.68
N SER A 15 4.76 8.14 1.65
CA SER A 15 5.50 9.16 2.39
C SER A 15 7.01 9.00 2.24
N LEU A 16 7.68 10.03 1.74
CA LEU A 16 9.14 10.05 1.61
C LEU A 16 9.84 10.51 2.90
N ARG A 17 9.14 11.20 3.82
CA ARG A 17 9.73 11.74 5.05
C ARG A 17 10.33 10.63 5.91
N GLN A 18 11.53 10.81 6.46
CA GLN A 18 12.18 9.79 7.30
C GLN A 18 11.39 9.52 8.58
N GLY A 19 11.01 10.54 9.34
CA GLY A 19 10.19 10.42 10.54
C GLY A 19 8.68 10.30 10.26
N SER A 20 8.29 9.57 9.21
CA SER A 20 6.89 9.44 8.77
C SER A 20 6.12 8.45 9.65
N PHE A 21 4.95 8.87 10.16
CA PHE A 21 4.00 7.96 10.81
C PHE A 21 3.54 6.83 9.89
N ASN A 22 3.48 7.06 8.57
CA ASN A 22 3.11 6.03 7.61
C ASN A 22 4.23 5.00 7.41
N LYS A 23 5.50 5.42 7.39
CA LYS A 23 6.61 4.45 7.44
C LYS A 23 6.61 3.65 8.77
N ALA A 24 6.23 4.29 9.87
CA ALA A 24 6.06 3.63 11.16
C ALA A 24 4.88 2.64 11.16
N ALA A 25 3.74 3.01 10.57
CA ALA A 25 2.60 2.10 10.38
C ALA A 25 2.96 0.91 9.48
N LEU A 26 3.79 1.11 8.45
CA LEU A 26 4.30 0.03 7.62
C LEU A 26 5.20 -0.93 8.43
N ARG A 27 6.09 -0.42 9.31
CA ARG A 27 6.87 -1.28 10.20
C ARG A 27 5.96 -2.10 11.12
N ALA A 28 4.93 -1.47 11.70
CA ALA A 28 3.95 -2.19 12.51
C ALA A 28 3.22 -3.28 11.70
N ALA A 29 2.87 -3.03 10.44
CA ALA A 29 2.27 -4.04 9.57
C ALA A 29 3.23 -5.23 9.32
N ILE A 30 4.52 -4.96 9.15
CA ILE A 30 5.53 -6.01 9.00
C ILE A 30 5.67 -6.83 10.30
N GLU A 31 5.57 -6.21 11.48
CA GLU A 31 5.59 -6.89 12.78
C GLU A 31 4.32 -7.74 13.01
N GLU A 32 3.15 -7.24 12.62
CA GLU A 32 1.84 -7.84 12.88
C GLU A 32 1.37 -8.83 11.80
N LYS A 33 2.15 -9.06 10.75
CA LYS A 33 1.76 -9.95 9.65
C LYS A 33 1.52 -11.39 10.14
N PRO A 34 0.51 -12.09 9.60
CA PRO A 34 0.27 -13.49 9.93
C PRO A 34 1.42 -14.39 9.44
N PRO A 35 1.59 -15.58 10.07
CA PRO A 35 2.50 -16.59 9.56
C PRO A 35 2.22 -16.92 8.08
N GLY A 36 3.27 -17.11 7.28
CA GLY A 36 3.13 -17.38 5.84
C GLY A 36 2.92 -16.14 4.96
N MET A 37 2.82 -14.93 5.54
CA MET A 37 2.84 -13.69 4.78
C MET A 37 4.23 -13.06 4.76
N THR A 38 4.71 -12.70 3.58
CA THR A 38 5.90 -11.85 3.39
C THR A 38 5.44 -10.46 2.95
N ILE A 39 5.98 -9.41 3.56
CA ILE A 39 5.73 -8.02 3.13
C ILE A 39 7.04 -7.43 2.61
N GLU A 40 7.09 -7.17 1.32
CA GLU A 40 8.17 -6.45 0.64
C GLU A 40 7.82 -4.98 0.50
N THR A 41 8.82 -4.11 0.43
CA THR A 41 8.60 -2.65 0.32
C THR A 41 9.15 -2.13 -0.99
N ALA A 42 8.31 -1.39 -1.73
CA ALA A 42 8.72 -0.67 -2.93
C ALA A 42 9.33 0.69 -2.59
N ASP A 43 10.40 1.06 -3.28
CA ASP A 43 10.91 2.43 -3.29
C ASP A 43 10.27 3.22 -4.45
N ILE A 44 9.51 4.26 -4.09
CA ILE A 44 8.89 5.17 -5.06
C ILE A 44 9.54 6.55 -5.06
N GLY A 45 10.54 6.79 -4.21
CA GLY A 45 11.18 8.10 -4.06
C GLY A 45 12.08 8.49 -5.22
N SER A 46 12.55 7.51 -5.98
CA SER A 46 13.43 7.71 -7.13
C SER A 46 12.68 7.80 -8.47
N ILE A 47 11.35 7.66 -8.47
CA ILE A 47 10.53 7.71 -9.68
C ILE A 47 10.41 9.18 -10.13
N PRO A 48 10.81 9.54 -11.38
CA PRO A 48 10.65 10.89 -11.88
C PRO A 48 9.17 11.28 -12.02
N LEU A 49 8.88 12.57 -12.11
CA LEU A 49 7.52 13.01 -12.44
C LEU A 49 7.10 12.44 -13.81
N TYR A 50 5.84 11.99 -13.88
CA TYR A 50 5.30 11.41 -15.10
C TYR A 50 5.35 12.42 -16.25
N ASN A 51 5.90 11.95 -17.36
CA ASN A 51 5.94 12.68 -18.63
C ASN A 51 5.83 11.66 -19.76
N GLU A 52 4.84 11.87 -20.64
CA GLU A 52 4.60 10.98 -21.79
C GLU A 52 5.76 10.98 -22.78
N ASP A 53 6.48 12.09 -22.96
CA ASP A 53 7.65 12.14 -23.85
C ASP A 53 8.76 11.21 -23.34
N VAL A 54 8.94 11.14 -22.01
CA VAL A 54 9.88 10.19 -21.39
C VAL A 54 9.36 8.77 -21.53
N ARG A 55 8.06 8.57 -21.34
CA ARG A 55 7.40 7.25 -21.47
C ARG A 55 7.54 6.68 -22.88
N ALA A 56 7.46 7.52 -23.92
CA ALA A 56 7.62 7.12 -25.32
C ALA A 56 9.01 6.54 -25.63
N LEU A 57 10.02 6.88 -24.82
CA LEU A 57 11.38 6.34 -24.92
C LEU A 57 11.59 5.04 -24.13
N GLY A 58 10.60 4.62 -23.36
CA GLY A 58 10.63 3.46 -22.46
C GLY A 58 10.30 3.80 -21.02
N PHE A 59 10.24 2.80 -20.16
CA PHE A 59 10.08 3.03 -18.73
C PHE A 59 11.42 3.35 -18.06
N PRO A 60 11.51 4.40 -17.24
CA PRO A 60 12.70 4.60 -16.40
C PRO A 60 12.97 3.39 -15.50
N PRO A 61 14.23 3.04 -15.20
CA PRO A 61 14.58 1.85 -14.41
C PRO A 61 13.84 1.72 -13.05
N PRO A 62 13.61 2.80 -12.26
CA PRO A 62 12.84 2.68 -11.03
C PRO A 62 11.35 2.33 -11.28
N VAL A 63 10.79 2.74 -12.42
CA VAL A 63 9.42 2.37 -12.82
C VAL A 63 9.36 0.91 -13.25
N GLU A 64 10.33 0.43 -14.03
CA GLU A 64 10.42 -0.99 -14.40
C GLU A 64 10.50 -1.88 -13.17
N ARG A 65 11.33 -1.53 -12.18
CA ARG A 65 11.40 -2.25 -10.91
C ARG A 65 10.07 -2.29 -10.18
N LEU A 66 9.39 -1.15 -10.07
CA LEU A 66 8.07 -1.09 -9.41
C LEU A 66 7.06 -1.98 -10.15
N ARG A 67 6.99 -1.90 -11.48
CA ARG A 67 6.10 -2.73 -12.29
C ARG A 67 6.36 -4.22 -12.10
N ALA A 68 7.64 -4.63 -12.11
CA ALA A 68 8.04 -6.01 -11.88
C ALA A 68 7.66 -6.49 -10.46
N GLN A 69 7.88 -5.66 -9.44
CA GLN A 69 7.48 -5.96 -8.06
C GLN A 69 5.96 -6.11 -7.93
N ILE A 70 5.17 -5.21 -8.53
CA ILE A 70 3.71 -5.30 -8.53
C ILE A 70 3.27 -6.60 -9.25
N ALA A 71 3.83 -6.91 -10.40
CA ALA A 71 3.51 -8.14 -11.14
C ALA A 71 3.82 -9.40 -10.33
N ALA A 72 4.94 -9.43 -9.61
CA ALA A 72 5.38 -10.56 -8.80
C ALA A 72 4.54 -10.78 -7.54
N ALA A 73 4.04 -9.70 -6.91
CA ALA A 73 3.30 -9.76 -5.65
C ALA A 73 1.93 -10.43 -5.81
N ASP A 74 1.47 -11.13 -4.76
CA ASP A 74 0.14 -11.73 -4.71
C ASP A 74 -0.93 -10.70 -4.30
N ALA A 75 -0.56 -9.68 -3.52
CA ALA A 75 -1.43 -8.59 -3.10
C ALA A 75 -0.64 -7.30 -2.90
N LEU A 76 -1.33 -6.18 -2.75
CA LEU A 76 -0.74 -4.87 -2.50
C LEU A 76 -1.19 -4.31 -1.15
N LEU A 77 -0.30 -3.60 -0.46
CA LEU A 77 -0.59 -2.81 0.73
C LEU A 77 -0.19 -1.35 0.48
N PHE A 78 -1.16 -0.48 0.27
CA PHE A 78 -0.89 0.95 0.24
C PHE A 78 -0.86 1.53 1.64
N VAL A 79 0.20 2.29 1.94
CA VAL A 79 0.37 2.97 3.23
C VAL A 79 0.46 4.47 2.94
N THR A 80 -0.64 5.21 3.17
CA THR A 80 -0.77 6.56 2.65
C THR A 80 -1.02 7.63 3.72
N PRO A 81 -0.25 8.73 3.75
CA PRO A 81 -0.69 9.95 4.41
C PRO A 81 -1.84 10.60 3.63
N GLU A 82 -2.46 11.59 4.23
CA GLU A 82 -3.46 12.45 3.57
C GLU A 82 -2.88 13.84 3.40
N TYR A 83 -2.80 14.32 2.15
CA TYR A 83 -2.39 15.67 1.80
C TYR A 83 -3.52 16.35 1.03
N ASN A 84 -4.01 17.48 1.57
CA ASN A 84 -5.08 18.25 0.93
C ASN A 84 -6.30 17.38 0.55
N TYR A 85 -6.75 16.52 1.47
CA TYR A 85 -7.89 15.61 1.29
C TYR A 85 -7.69 14.49 0.26
N SER A 86 -6.48 14.26 -0.23
CA SER A 86 -6.17 13.29 -1.27
C SER A 86 -4.94 12.47 -0.93
N MET A 87 -4.63 11.49 -1.78
CA MET A 87 -3.36 10.76 -1.72
C MET A 87 -2.18 11.69 -2.08
N PRO A 88 -0.97 11.41 -1.56
CA PRO A 88 0.21 12.20 -1.88
C PRO A 88 0.57 12.13 -3.36
N GLY A 89 1.08 13.24 -3.90
CA GLY A 89 1.51 13.32 -5.30
C GLY A 89 2.53 12.25 -5.68
N VAL A 90 3.46 11.89 -4.79
CA VAL A 90 4.45 10.84 -5.05
C VAL A 90 3.81 9.46 -5.22
N LEU A 91 2.75 9.15 -4.47
CA LEU A 91 2.01 7.90 -4.62
C LEU A 91 1.20 7.89 -5.91
N LYS A 92 0.50 8.99 -6.20
CA LYS A 92 -0.26 9.14 -7.45
C LYS A 92 0.67 9.03 -8.66
N ASN A 93 1.84 9.67 -8.63
CA ASN A 93 2.86 9.59 -9.67
C ASN A 93 3.36 8.15 -9.91
N ALA A 94 3.63 7.41 -8.84
CA ALA A 94 4.04 6.01 -8.94
C ALA A 94 2.94 5.14 -9.58
N ILE A 95 1.69 5.35 -9.20
CA ILE A 95 0.53 4.66 -9.79
C ILE A 95 0.39 5.04 -11.27
N ASP A 96 0.49 6.32 -11.63
CA ASP A 96 0.36 6.78 -13.01
C ASP A 96 1.44 6.17 -13.91
N TRP A 97 2.68 6.12 -13.47
CA TRP A 97 3.75 5.47 -14.20
C TRP A 97 3.51 3.96 -14.34
N ALA A 98 3.25 3.27 -13.24
CA ALA A 98 3.15 1.81 -13.25
C ALA A 98 1.93 1.30 -14.03
N SER A 99 0.88 2.10 -14.14
CA SER A 99 -0.36 1.75 -14.85
C SER A 99 -0.30 1.93 -16.37
N ARG A 100 0.79 2.45 -16.94
CA ARG A 100 0.86 2.65 -18.40
C ARG A 100 0.98 1.33 -19.16
N PRO A 101 0.34 1.24 -20.36
CA PRO A 101 0.48 0.06 -21.22
C PRO A 101 1.93 -0.10 -21.76
N PRO A 102 2.31 -1.29 -22.26
CA PRO A 102 1.54 -2.53 -22.21
C PRO A 102 1.56 -3.18 -20.83
N ASP A 103 0.69 -4.19 -20.63
CA ASP A 103 0.75 -5.11 -19.47
C ASP A 103 0.72 -4.41 -18.11
N GLN A 104 -0.26 -3.52 -17.89
CA GLN A 104 -0.37 -2.84 -16.61
C GLN A 104 -0.55 -3.87 -15.47
N PRO A 105 0.30 -3.84 -14.42
CA PRO A 105 0.42 -4.94 -13.47
C PRO A 105 -0.59 -4.91 -12.31
N PHE A 106 -1.49 -3.93 -12.26
CA PHE A 106 -2.45 -3.74 -11.16
C PHE A 106 -3.72 -4.58 -11.31
N ALA A 107 -4.12 -4.91 -12.55
CA ALA A 107 -5.39 -5.58 -12.81
C ALA A 107 -5.54 -6.88 -12.01
N GLY A 108 -6.70 -7.06 -11.37
CA GLY A 108 -7.01 -8.21 -10.54
C GLY A 108 -6.32 -8.25 -9.17
N LYS A 109 -5.42 -7.33 -8.84
CA LYS A 109 -4.69 -7.36 -7.55
C LYS A 109 -5.59 -7.11 -6.35
N PRO A 110 -5.57 -8.01 -5.34
CA PRO A 110 -6.11 -7.71 -4.02
C PRO A 110 -5.34 -6.56 -3.38
N VAL A 111 -6.05 -5.63 -2.74
CA VAL A 111 -5.44 -4.42 -2.16
C VAL A 111 -5.95 -4.18 -0.75
N ALA A 112 -5.05 -3.90 0.19
CA ALA A 112 -5.39 -3.27 1.46
C ALA A 112 -4.81 -1.85 1.51
N ILE A 113 -5.45 -0.99 2.29
CA ILE A 113 -5.03 0.40 2.46
C ILE A 113 -5.00 0.72 3.95
N ILE A 114 -3.90 1.26 4.43
CA ILE A 114 -3.76 1.79 5.79
C ILE A 114 -3.19 3.21 5.72
N GLY A 115 -3.38 3.97 6.78
CA GLY A 115 -2.74 5.28 6.86
C GLY A 115 -2.82 5.91 8.23
N ALA A 116 -1.84 6.76 8.50
CA ALA A 116 -1.70 7.51 9.74
C ALA A 116 -1.65 9.01 9.47
N GLY A 117 -2.46 9.78 10.19
CA GLY A 117 -2.55 11.22 10.09
C GLY A 117 -2.71 11.90 11.44
N ALA A 118 -2.30 13.17 11.55
CA ALA A 118 -2.38 13.94 12.79
C ALA A 118 -3.82 14.30 13.18
N GLY A 119 -4.73 14.42 12.22
CA GLY A 119 -6.15 14.70 12.46
C GLY A 119 -6.92 13.50 12.97
N MET A 120 -8.13 13.71 13.49
CA MET A 120 -8.98 12.65 14.04
C MET A 120 -9.40 11.61 13.00
N ALA A 121 -9.66 12.03 11.76
CA ALA A 121 -10.09 11.15 10.68
C ALA A 121 -8.95 10.29 10.09
N GLY A 122 -7.72 10.41 10.61
CA GLY A 122 -6.56 9.70 10.05
C GLY A 122 -6.34 10.10 8.60
N THR A 123 -6.47 9.14 7.70
CA THR A 123 -6.29 9.34 6.25
C THR A 123 -7.52 8.91 5.45
N ALA A 124 -8.71 9.04 6.03
CA ALA A 124 -9.95 8.51 5.47
C ALA A 124 -10.20 9.02 4.04
N ARG A 125 -10.05 10.31 3.78
CA ARG A 125 -10.33 10.92 2.47
C ARG A 125 -9.31 10.45 1.42
N ALA A 126 -8.03 10.40 1.79
CA ALA A 126 -6.96 9.89 0.92
C ALA A 126 -7.21 8.42 0.55
N GLN A 127 -7.68 7.59 1.49
CA GLN A 127 -8.00 6.21 1.23
C GLN A 127 -9.19 6.06 0.28
N TYR A 128 -10.24 6.88 0.43
CA TYR A 128 -11.37 6.88 -0.50
C TYR A 128 -10.97 7.39 -1.90
N ASP A 129 -10.11 8.39 -1.98
CA ASP A 129 -9.59 8.87 -3.24
C ASP A 129 -8.72 7.81 -3.95
N LEU A 130 -7.87 7.09 -3.21
CA LEU A 130 -7.10 5.98 -3.73
C LEU A 130 -7.99 4.83 -4.24
N ARG A 131 -9.11 4.53 -3.57
CA ARG A 131 -10.09 3.52 -4.02
C ARG A 131 -10.68 3.84 -5.39
N ARG A 132 -10.82 5.12 -5.77
CA ARG A 132 -11.25 5.51 -7.13
C ARG A 132 -10.24 5.07 -8.19
N SER A 133 -8.95 5.17 -7.89
CA SER A 133 -7.91 4.64 -8.79
C SER A 133 -7.96 3.10 -8.89
N CYS A 134 -8.32 2.41 -7.81
CA CYS A 134 -8.52 0.96 -7.84
C CYS A 134 -9.61 0.54 -8.82
N VAL A 135 -10.71 1.29 -8.90
CA VAL A 135 -11.81 1.00 -9.84
C VAL A 135 -11.31 1.06 -11.30
N PHE A 136 -10.60 2.13 -11.67
CA PHE A 136 -10.10 2.28 -13.03
C PHE A 136 -9.03 1.23 -13.40
N LEU A 137 -8.21 0.83 -12.44
CA LEU A 137 -7.10 -0.10 -12.65
C LEU A 137 -7.49 -1.57 -12.43
N ASP A 138 -8.77 -1.84 -12.21
CA ASP A 138 -9.30 -3.18 -11.94
C ASP A 138 -8.62 -3.87 -10.74
N MET A 139 -8.25 -3.10 -9.73
CA MET A 139 -7.77 -3.64 -8.45
C MET A 139 -8.97 -4.01 -7.55
N HIS A 140 -8.79 -4.96 -6.65
CA HIS A 140 -9.83 -5.46 -5.74
C HIS A 140 -9.58 -5.01 -4.29
N PRO A 141 -9.96 -3.78 -3.89
CA PRO A 141 -9.71 -3.30 -2.56
C PRO A 141 -10.53 -4.03 -1.50
N LEU A 142 -9.86 -4.43 -0.42
CA LEU A 142 -10.51 -4.94 0.79
C LEU A 142 -11.34 -3.82 1.42
N ASN A 143 -12.62 -4.08 1.70
CA ASN A 143 -13.52 -3.08 2.25
C ASN A 143 -13.45 -3.01 3.78
N LYS A 144 -13.22 -4.12 4.46
CA LYS A 144 -13.17 -4.20 5.93
C LYS A 144 -12.07 -5.17 6.39
N PRO A 145 -11.42 -4.87 7.54
CA PRO A 145 -11.54 -3.64 8.31
C PRO A 145 -10.85 -2.45 7.63
N GLU A 146 -11.31 -1.22 7.90
CA GLU A 146 -10.60 0.01 7.55
C GLU A 146 -9.58 0.33 8.65
N VAL A 147 -8.38 0.72 8.28
CA VAL A 147 -7.32 1.09 9.23
C VAL A 147 -6.97 2.56 9.06
N LEU A 148 -7.58 3.40 9.91
CA LEU A 148 -7.49 4.85 9.89
C LEU A 148 -6.85 5.32 11.21
N ILE A 149 -5.52 5.47 11.23
CA ILE A 149 -4.79 5.86 12.44
C ILE A 149 -4.84 7.38 12.59
N GLY A 150 -5.87 7.87 13.28
CA GLY A 150 -5.98 9.29 13.63
C GLY A 150 -5.12 9.65 14.84
N GLN A 151 -4.89 10.95 15.06
CA GLN A 151 -4.09 11.50 16.16
C GLN A 151 -2.71 10.81 16.29
N ALA A 152 -2.05 10.59 15.14
CA ALA A 152 -0.85 9.77 15.05
C ALA A 152 0.27 10.21 16.02
N GLN A 153 0.37 11.51 16.33
CA GLN A 153 1.36 12.06 17.27
C GLN A 153 1.24 11.50 18.70
N THR A 154 0.07 10.96 19.07
CA THR A 154 -0.16 10.35 20.40
C THR A 154 -0.02 8.83 20.39
N LYS A 155 0.09 8.21 19.22
CA LYS A 155 0.08 6.76 19.06
C LYS A 155 1.44 6.16 18.68
N PHE A 156 2.37 7.01 18.26
CA PHE A 156 3.74 6.61 17.95
C PHE A 156 4.70 7.25 18.95
N ASP A 157 5.67 6.47 19.44
CA ASP A 157 6.71 6.99 20.34
C ASP A 157 7.82 7.73 19.58
N ALA A 158 8.79 8.26 20.34
CA ALA A 158 9.92 9.00 19.79
C ALA A 158 10.83 8.16 18.87
N SER A 159 10.81 6.83 19.02
CA SER A 159 11.52 5.90 18.12
C SER A 159 10.74 5.62 16.85
N GLY A 160 9.50 6.09 16.76
CA GLY A 160 8.58 5.84 15.67
C GLY A 160 7.95 4.46 15.72
N ARG A 161 7.85 3.84 16.91
CA ARG A 161 7.10 2.59 17.11
C ARG A 161 5.63 2.92 17.40
N LEU A 162 4.72 2.14 16.79
CA LEU A 162 3.29 2.23 17.10
C LEU A 162 3.02 1.59 18.47
N ASN A 163 2.63 2.39 19.48
CA ASN A 163 2.37 1.95 20.86
C ASN A 163 0.88 1.80 21.18
N ASP A 164 0.00 2.07 20.25
CA ASP A 164 -1.45 1.92 20.40
C ASP A 164 -1.86 0.49 20.06
N ASP A 165 -2.20 -0.31 21.08
CA ASP A 165 -2.55 -1.72 20.90
C ASP A 165 -3.80 -1.92 20.03
N ALA A 166 -4.77 -1.01 20.12
CA ALA A 166 -5.97 -1.07 19.28
C ALA A 166 -5.62 -0.88 17.81
N ALA A 167 -4.77 0.10 17.48
CA ALA A 167 -4.32 0.30 16.09
C ALA A 167 -3.48 -0.89 15.59
N ARG A 168 -2.63 -1.49 16.42
CA ARG A 168 -1.90 -2.72 16.10
C ARG A 168 -2.87 -3.89 15.83
N GLY A 169 -3.90 -4.04 16.66
CA GLY A 169 -4.96 -5.04 16.48
C GLY A 169 -5.68 -4.86 15.13
N PHE A 170 -6.09 -3.64 14.79
CA PHE A 170 -6.73 -3.36 13.49
C PHE A 170 -5.81 -3.66 12.30
N ILE A 171 -4.51 -3.36 12.40
CA ILE A 171 -3.53 -3.71 11.36
C ILE A 171 -3.46 -5.23 11.20
N ARG A 172 -3.35 -5.98 12.30
CA ARG A 172 -3.31 -7.45 12.28
C ARG A 172 -4.56 -8.03 11.63
N ASP A 173 -5.73 -7.60 12.06
CA ASP A 173 -7.02 -8.08 11.54
C ASP A 173 -7.16 -7.78 10.03
N MET A 174 -6.71 -6.62 9.60
CA MET A 174 -6.70 -6.24 8.18
C MET A 174 -5.75 -7.13 7.37
N LEU A 175 -4.55 -7.46 7.87
CA LEU A 175 -3.61 -8.34 7.18
C LEU A 175 -4.13 -9.78 7.08
N VAL A 176 -4.77 -10.29 8.12
CA VAL A 176 -5.49 -11.59 8.10
C VAL A 176 -6.61 -11.57 7.06
N ALA A 177 -7.40 -10.50 7.03
CA ALA A 177 -8.47 -10.34 6.04
C ALA A 177 -7.91 -10.21 4.61
N LEU A 178 -6.78 -9.52 4.42
CA LEU A 178 -6.11 -9.43 3.11
C LEU A 178 -5.63 -10.81 2.64
N GLU A 179 -5.04 -11.61 3.52
CA GLU A 179 -4.63 -12.97 3.18
C GLU A 179 -5.82 -13.80 2.70
N LYS A 180 -6.91 -13.81 3.48
CA LYS A 180 -8.15 -14.51 3.12
C LYS A 180 -8.71 -14.03 1.79
N TRP A 181 -8.76 -12.72 1.57
CA TRP A 181 -9.25 -12.08 0.35
C TRP A 181 -8.40 -12.47 -0.87
N THR A 182 -7.07 -12.46 -0.71
CA THR A 182 -6.12 -12.86 -1.75
C THR A 182 -6.36 -14.32 -2.19
N ARG A 183 -6.55 -15.22 -1.24
CA ARG A 183 -6.85 -16.63 -1.53
C ARG A 183 -8.23 -16.82 -2.17
N GLN A 184 -9.22 -16.01 -1.78
CA GLN A 184 -10.60 -16.09 -2.29
C GLN A 184 -10.71 -15.61 -3.74
N ILE A 185 -10.00 -14.56 -4.11
CA ILE A 185 -9.98 -14.04 -5.48
C ILE A 185 -9.23 -14.99 -6.43
N GLY A 186 -8.37 -15.88 -5.89
CA GLY A 186 -7.65 -16.86 -6.70
C GLY A 186 -6.59 -16.22 -7.61
N TRP A 187 -6.00 -15.12 -7.18
CA TRP A 187 -4.92 -14.49 -7.91
C TRP A 187 -3.74 -15.45 -8.07
N LYS A 188 -3.38 -15.79 -9.28
CA LYS A 188 -2.38 -16.79 -9.67
C LYS A 188 -2.76 -18.26 -9.35
N ASN A 189 -3.80 -18.76 -10.00
CA ASN A 189 -3.87 -20.20 -10.32
C ASN A 189 -2.97 -20.55 -11.48
#